data_5e222bc3db4411d1c71132b24493e79e
#
_entry.id   5e222bc3db4411d1c71132b24493e79e
#
_cell.length_a   1.000
_cell.length_b   1.000
_cell.length_c   1.000
_cell.angle_alpha   90.00
_cell.angle_beta   90.00
_cell.angle_gamma   90.00
#
_symmetry.space_group_name_H-M   'P 1'
#
loop_
_entity.id
_entity.type
_entity.pdbx_description
1 polymer ?
#
loop_
_entity_poly.entity_id
_entity_poly.type
_entity_poly.pdbx_seq_one_letter_code
_entity_poly.pdbx_strand_id
1 'polypeptide(L)'
;DRLRSRGLGDVYKRQMNMSQLALWFFIYSFCGWAMECVVIRIQLGRWENRGFAKLPFCVIYGFGVFIAYHLFQPIEHNYVALYIWGCIAATIFEYLTAQVMLRLFDEVWWDYTHKKINYKGILCLQSTLGWGFLALFIFGFFNRLVENLVFALDERFVCFFGAVLTISYLIDFTIHFIQNIQNSESFKNMDILSRIIRH
;
A
#
# COMPACT_ATOMS: atom_id res chain seq x y z
N ASP A 1 10.07 15.14 38.56
CA ASP A 1 9.37 15.56 37.33
C ASP A 1 10.27 15.73 36.08
N ARG A 2 11.56 16.06 36.24
CA ARG A 2 12.49 16.22 35.09
C ARG A 2 12.92 14.89 34.44
N LEU A 3 12.82 13.77 35.13
CA LEU A 3 13.16 12.44 34.60
C LEU A 3 12.02 11.82 33.73
N ARG A 4 10.78 12.22 34.04
CA ARG A 4 9.60 11.74 33.28
C ARG A 4 9.43 12.43 31.95
N SER A 5 9.89 13.69 31.82
CA SER A 5 9.85 14.45 30.57
C SER A 5 10.95 14.05 29.56
N ARG A 6 12.10 13.52 30.05
CA ARG A 6 13.18 13.01 29.18
C ARG A 6 12.81 11.70 28.49
N GLY A 7 12.07 10.80 29.17
CA GLY A 7 11.66 9.52 28.58
C GLY A 7 10.61 9.64 27.46
N LEU A 8 9.77 10.68 27.48
CA LEU A 8 8.76 10.91 26.45
C LEU A 8 9.33 11.58 25.18
N GLY A 9 10.42 12.36 25.32
CA GLY A 9 11.08 13.00 24.16
C GLY A 9 12.00 12.07 23.38
N ASP A 10 12.58 11.06 24.03
CA ASP A 10 13.50 10.12 23.40
C ASP A 10 12.78 9.00 22.61
N VAL A 11 11.52 8.73 22.92
CA VAL A 11 10.71 7.76 22.16
C VAL A 11 10.37 8.28 20.75
N TYR A 12 10.35 9.59 20.56
CA TYR A 12 9.99 10.25 19.30
C TYR A 12 11.12 10.30 18.23
N LYS A 13 12.33 9.79 18.51
CA LYS A 13 13.49 9.84 17.60
C LYS A 13 14.13 8.48 17.31
N ARG A 14 13.49 7.37 17.62
CA ARG A 14 14.02 6.07 17.18
C ARG A 14 13.78 5.92 15.70
N GLN A 15 14.82 6.07 14.90
CA GLN A 15 14.77 5.65 13.50
C GLN A 15 14.66 4.12 13.46
N MET A 16 13.68 3.63 12.70
CA MET A 16 13.57 2.20 12.43
C MET A 16 14.78 1.73 11.63
N ASN A 17 15.37 0.60 12.02
CA ASN A 17 16.34 -0.09 11.17
C ASN A 17 15.63 -0.76 9.99
N MET A 18 16.40 -1.24 9.00
CA MET A 18 15.84 -1.82 7.76
C MET A 18 14.90 -3.00 8.02
N SER A 19 15.19 -3.83 9.01
CA SER A 19 14.35 -4.99 9.34
C SER A 19 13.04 -4.55 10.01
N GLN A 20 13.09 -3.56 10.89
CA GLN A 20 11.90 -2.94 11.50
C GLN A 20 11.03 -2.26 10.45
N LEU A 21 11.66 -1.54 9.51
CA LEU A 21 10.96 -0.91 8.41
C LEU A 21 10.28 -1.95 7.50
N ALA A 22 10.95 -3.06 7.19
CA ALA A 22 10.37 -4.15 6.42
C ALA A 22 9.15 -4.75 7.14
N LEU A 23 9.25 -5.05 8.43
CA LEU A 23 8.12 -5.58 9.20
C LEU A 23 6.96 -4.58 9.26
N TRP A 24 7.25 -3.31 9.54
CA TRP A 24 6.28 -2.21 9.52
C TRP A 24 5.56 -2.12 8.15
N PHE A 25 6.31 -2.16 7.06
CA PHE A 25 5.78 -2.15 5.69
C PHE A 25 4.84 -3.34 5.43
N PHE A 26 5.22 -4.55 5.84
CA PHE A 26 4.38 -5.74 5.66
C PHE A 26 3.14 -5.74 6.56
N ILE A 27 3.18 -5.14 7.75
CA ILE A 27 1.98 -4.94 8.57
C ILE A 27 0.96 -4.08 7.82
N TYR A 28 1.37 -2.95 7.24
CA TYR A 28 0.46 -2.12 6.45
C TYR A 28 -0.02 -2.79 5.18
N SER A 29 0.86 -3.52 4.50
CA SER A 29 0.49 -4.30 3.31
C SER A 29 -0.54 -5.38 3.62
N PHE A 30 -0.42 -6.05 4.76
CA PHE A 30 -1.38 -7.03 5.24
C PHE A 30 -2.72 -6.37 5.65
N CYS A 31 -2.67 -5.29 6.42
CA CYS A 31 -3.87 -4.55 6.82
C CYS A 31 -4.64 -4.03 5.60
N GLY A 32 -3.93 -3.50 4.60
CA GLY A 32 -4.54 -3.06 3.34
C GLY A 32 -5.19 -4.22 2.59
N TRP A 33 -4.53 -5.35 2.48
CA TRP A 33 -5.08 -6.57 1.89
C TRP A 33 -6.34 -7.04 2.62
N ALA A 34 -6.30 -7.10 3.95
CA ALA A 34 -7.45 -7.52 4.76
C ALA A 34 -8.64 -6.57 4.59
N MET A 35 -8.39 -5.26 4.58
CA MET A 35 -9.40 -4.23 4.35
C MET A 35 -10.06 -4.41 2.96
N GLU A 36 -9.27 -4.57 1.90
CA GLU A 36 -9.78 -4.80 0.54
C GLU A 36 -10.63 -6.08 0.45
N CYS A 37 -10.18 -7.18 1.05
CA CYS A 37 -10.94 -8.43 1.09
C CYS A 37 -12.28 -8.26 1.80
N VAL A 38 -12.32 -7.51 2.91
CA VAL A 38 -13.57 -7.19 3.64
C VAL A 38 -14.48 -6.32 2.78
N VAL A 39 -13.95 -5.29 2.12
CA VAL A 39 -14.75 -4.42 1.23
C VAL A 39 -15.39 -5.23 0.11
N ILE A 40 -14.62 -6.09 -0.56
CA ILE A 40 -15.15 -6.97 -1.62
C ILE A 40 -16.17 -7.97 -1.06
N ARG A 41 -15.93 -8.51 0.13
CA ARG A 41 -16.90 -9.39 0.79
C ARG A 41 -18.25 -8.70 1.03
N ILE A 42 -18.21 -7.44 1.45
CA ILE A 42 -19.43 -6.64 1.67
C ILE A 42 -20.13 -6.31 0.33
N GLN A 43 -19.35 -5.95 -0.71
CA GLN A 43 -19.88 -5.53 -1.99
C GLN A 43 -20.40 -6.68 -2.85
N LEU A 44 -19.67 -7.79 -2.92
CA LEU A 44 -19.94 -8.90 -3.84
C LEU A 44 -20.42 -10.19 -3.15
N GLY A 45 -20.44 -10.23 -1.82
CA GLY A 45 -20.89 -11.41 -1.06
C GLY A 45 -19.90 -12.58 -1.05
N ARG A 46 -18.73 -12.47 -1.65
CA ARG A 46 -17.70 -13.52 -1.76
C ARG A 46 -16.33 -13.04 -1.31
N TRP A 47 -15.49 -13.96 -0.87
CA TRP A 47 -14.11 -13.69 -0.55
C TRP A 47 -13.25 -13.78 -1.81
N GLU A 48 -12.45 -12.76 -2.04
CA GLU A 48 -11.44 -12.74 -3.11
C GLU A 48 -10.11 -12.29 -2.55
N ASN A 49 -9.01 -12.91 -3.02
CA ASN A 49 -7.68 -12.40 -2.73
C ASN A 49 -7.46 -11.09 -3.51
N ARG A 50 -7.22 -9.99 -2.79
CA ARG A 50 -7.00 -8.65 -3.35
C ARG A 50 -5.52 -8.28 -3.45
N GLY A 51 -4.61 -9.17 -3.07
CA GLY A 51 -3.18 -9.02 -3.31
C GLY A 51 -2.84 -9.16 -4.80
N PHE A 52 -1.75 -8.53 -5.22
CA PHE A 52 -1.19 -8.73 -6.58
C PHE A 52 -0.74 -10.17 -6.80
N ALA A 53 -0.24 -10.81 -5.78
CA ALA A 53 0.27 -12.18 -5.79
C ALA A 53 -0.60 -13.09 -4.91
N LYS A 54 -0.15 -14.30 -4.63
CA LYS A 54 -0.89 -15.26 -3.79
C LYS A 54 -0.86 -14.92 -2.32
N LEU A 55 0.28 -14.37 -1.85
CA LEU A 55 0.44 -13.99 -0.45
C LEU A 55 -0.52 -12.85 -0.07
N PRO A 56 -0.97 -12.81 1.20
CA PRO A 56 -1.98 -11.89 1.68
C PRO A 56 -1.40 -10.49 1.93
N PHE A 57 -0.85 -9.88 0.89
CA PHE A 57 -0.26 -8.55 0.96
C PHE A 57 -0.72 -7.68 -0.22
N CYS A 58 -1.20 -6.49 0.09
CA CYS A 58 -1.45 -5.44 -0.87
C CYS A 58 -0.40 -4.35 -0.69
N VAL A 59 0.76 -4.52 -1.32
CA VAL A 59 1.97 -3.68 -1.09
C VAL A 59 1.79 -2.21 -1.43
N ILE A 60 0.79 -1.88 -2.23
CA ILE A 60 0.43 -0.49 -2.51
C ILE A 60 0.10 0.28 -1.22
N TYR A 61 -0.50 -0.37 -0.21
CA TYR A 61 -0.76 0.24 1.08
C TYR A 61 0.53 0.45 1.87
N GLY A 62 1.45 -0.51 1.85
CA GLY A 62 2.78 -0.35 2.45
C GLY A 62 3.54 0.84 1.86
N PHE A 63 3.58 0.94 0.52
CA PHE A 63 4.21 2.09 -0.17
C PHE A 63 3.45 3.39 0.08
N GLY A 64 2.12 3.37 0.03
CA GLY A 64 1.30 4.54 0.29
C GLY A 64 1.54 5.12 1.68
N VAL A 65 1.54 4.28 2.72
CA VAL A 65 1.82 4.72 4.09
C VAL A 65 3.28 5.14 4.27
N PHE A 66 4.23 4.47 3.61
CA PHE A 66 5.64 4.85 3.64
C PHE A 66 5.86 6.27 3.08
N ILE A 67 5.28 6.57 1.93
CA ILE A 67 5.35 7.90 1.32
C ILE A 67 4.62 8.93 2.20
N ALA A 68 3.42 8.61 2.65
CA ALA A 68 2.60 9.48 3.49
C ALA A 68 3.27 9.77 4.85
N TYR A 69 3.97 8.82 5.44
CA TYR A 69 4.73 9.01 6.67
C TYR A 69 5.73 10.17 6.55
N HIS A 70 6.48 10.21 5.46
CA HIS A 70 7.44 11.30 5.22
C HIS A 70 6.76 12.63 4.85
N LEU A 71 5.65 12.57 4.11
CA LEU A 71 4.94 13.79 3.68
C LEU A 71 4.16 14.43 4.82
N PHE A 72 3.59 13.63 5.73
CA PHE A 72 2.63 14.12 6.73
C PHE A 72 3.26 14.41 8.09
N GLN A 73 4.53 14.05 8.31
CA GLN A 73 5.25 14.33 9.55
C GLN A 73 5.12 15.80 10.02
N PRO A 74 5.22 16.83 9.14
CA PRO A 74 5.08 18.22 9.57
C PRO A 74 3.67 18.62 10.00
N ILE A 75 2.65 17.86 9.58
CA ILE A 75 1.23 18.19 9.77
C ILE A 75 0.47 17.17 10.63
N GLU A 76 1.16 16.18 11.21
CA GLU A 76 0.52 15.07 11.95
C GLU A 76 -0.40 15.52 13.09
N HIS A 77 -0.14 16.69 13.68
CA HIS A 77 -0.95 17.28 14.76
C HIS A 77 -2.10 18.16 14.26
N ASN A 78 -2.18 18.44 12.96
CA ASN A 78 -3.26 19.21 12.34
C ASN A 78 -4.21 18.28 11.59
N TYR A 79 -5.24 17.78 12.27
CA TYR A 79 -6.19 16.82 11.70
C TYR A 79 -6.92 17.31 10.43
N VAL A 80 -7.17 18.63 10.33
CA VAL A 80 -7.81 19.20 9.13
C VAL A 80 -6.85 19.15 7.95
N ALA A 81 -5.60 19.60 8.15
CA ALA A 81 -4.57 19.51 7.13
C ALA A 81 -4.29 18.04 6.75
N LEU A 82 -4.19 17.15 7.74
CA LEU A 82 -3.97 15.71 7.52
C LEU A 82 -5.09 15.08 6.68
N TYR A 83 -6.36 15.43 6.94
CA TYR A 83 -7.49 14.96 6.14
C TYR A 83 -7.40 15.46 4.69
N ILE A 84 -7.21 16.76 4.51
CA ILE A 84 -7.18 17.37 3.16
C ILE A 84 -6.00 16.82 2.34
N TRP A 85 -4.81 16.79 2.93
CA TRP A 85 -3.63 16.26 2.25
C TRP A 85 -3.69 14.75 2.07
N GLY A 86 -4.35 14.03 2.98
CA GLY A 86 -4.65 12.61 2.82
C GLY A 86 -5.53 12.32 1.60
N CYS A 87 -6.61 13.12 1.41
CA CYS A 87 -7.43 13.04 0.21
C CYS A 87 -6.60 13.29 -1.06
N ILE A 88 -5.82 14.37 -1.09
CA ILE A 88 -5.06 14.78 -2.28
C ILE A 88 -3.96 13.78 -2.61
N ALA A 89 -3.07 13.48 -1.65
CA ALA A 89 -1.91 12.63 -1.87
C ALA A 89 -2.29 11.20 -2.24
N ALA A 90 -3.28 10.62 -1.55
CA ALA A 90 -3.72 9.27 -1.87
C ALA A 90 -4.44 9.19 -3.22
N THR A 91 -5.23 10.20 -3.61
CA THR A 91 -5.84 10.24 -4.94
C THR A 91 -4.80 10.36 -6.05
N ILE A 92 -3.76 11.17 -5.86
CA ILE A 92 -2.63 11.23 -6.80
C ILE A 92 -1.93 9.86 -6.88
N PHE A 93 -1.68 9.23 -5.74
CA PHE A 93 -1.03 7.92 -5.68
C PHE A 93 -1.88 6.83 -6.35
N GLU A 94 -3.20 6.82 -6.12
CA GLU A 94 -4.16 5.92 -6.78
C GLU A 94 -4.13 6.12 -8.30
N TYR A 95 -4.15 7.36 -8.77
CA TYR A 95 -4.07 7.67 -10.19
C TYR A 95 -2.74 7.19 -10.82
N LEU A 96 -1.61 7.49 -10.19
CA LEU A 96 -0.29 7.06 -10.68
C LEU A 96 -0.18 5.53 -10.74
N THR A 97 -0.70 4.84 -9.72
CA THR A 97 -0.76 3.38 -9.71
C THR A 97 -1.57 2.84 -10.88
N ALA A 98 -2.75 3.41 -11.13
CA ALA A 98 -3.57 3.02 -12.27
C ALA A 98 -2.85 3.23 -13.61
N GLN A 99 -2.10 4.35 -13.77
CA GLN A 99 -1.33 4.60 -14.99
C GLN A 99 -0.20 3.57 -15.18
N VAL A 100 0.46 3.16 -14.09
CA VAL A 100 1.47 2.08 -14.14
C VAL A 100 0.84 0.75 -14.53
N MET A 101 -0.31 0.41 -13.92
CA MET A 101 -1.03 -0.83 -14.21
C MET A 101 -1.51 -0.89 -15.67
N LEU A 102 -2.10 0.19 -16.18
CA LEU A 102 -2.52 0.28 -17.58
C LEU A 102 -1.36 0.12 -18.56
N ARG A 103 -0.16 0.65 -18.23
CA ARG A 103 1.02 0.51 -19.09
C ARG A 103 1.65 -0.87 -19.05
N LEU A 104 1.58 -1.56 -17.91
CA LEU A 104 2.24 -2.85 -17.72
C LEU A 104 1.33 -4.04 -18.02
N PHE A 105 0.04 -3.90 -17.70
CA PHE A 105 -0.90 -5.02 -17.72
C PHE A 105 -2.13 -4.76 -18.61
N ASP A 106 -2.26 -3.55 -19.19
CA ASP A 106 -3.40 -3.10 -20.00
C ASP A 106 -4.73 -3.07 -19.22
N GLU A 107 -4.70 -3.17 -17.88
CA GLU A 107 -5.88 -3.21 -17.03
C GLU A 107 -5.66 -2.53 -15.67
N VAL A 108 -6.77 -2.18 -14.99
CA VAL A 108 -6.80 -1.71 -13.60
C VAL A 108 -7.69 -2.66 -12.79
N TRP A 109 -7.28 -3.01 -11.57
CA TRP A 109 -7.96 -4.03 -10.77
C TRP A 109 -9.10 -3.50 -9.89
N TRP A 110 -9.52 -2.28 -10.11
CA TRP A 110 -10.73 -1.69 -9.53
C TRP A 110 -11.51 -0.96 -10.60
N ASP A 111 -12.82 -0.80 -10.39
CA ASP A 111 -13.69 -0.13 -11.33
C ASP A 111 -14.71 0.74 -10.59
N TYR A 112 -14.64 2.03 -10.80
CA TYR A 112 -15.56 3.03 -10.27
C TYR A 112 -16.56 3.56 -11.31
N THR A 113 -16.70 2.94 -12.46
CA THR A 113 -17.64 3.40 -13.52
C THR A 113 -19.07 3.48 -13.03
N HIS A 114 -19.46 2.61 -12.07
CA HIS A 114 -20.77 2.61 -11.43
C HIS A 114 -20.98 3.76 -10.42
N LYS A 115 -19.94 4.53 -10.08
CA LYS A 115 -20.04 5.67 -9.15
C LYS A 115 -20.45 6.93 -9.90
N LYS A 116 -21.39 7.72 -9.30
CA LYS A 116 -21.91 8.95 -9.95
C LYS A 116 -20.84 9.99 -10.25
N ILE A 117 -19.87 10.18 -9.34
CA ILE A 117 -18.78 11.12 -9.51
C ILE A 117 -17.50 10.30 -9.58
N ASN A 118 -17.10 9.96 -10.82
CA ASN A 118 -15.88 9.23 -11.11
C ASN A 118 -15.11 9.88 -12.28
N TYR A 119 -13.82 9.62 -12.34
CA TYR A 119 -12.95 10.01 -13.43
C TYR A 119 -12.44 8.76 -14.14
N LYS A 120 -12.97 8.49 -15.34
CA LYS A 120 -12.60 7.35 -16.21
C LYS A 120 -12.70 5.98 -15.52
N GLY A 121 -13.56 5.82 -14.50
CA GLY A 121 -13.64 4.59 -13.72
C GLY A 121 -12.43 4.32 -12.80
N ILE A 122 -11.41 5.18 -12.83
CA ILE A 122 -10.14 5.00 -12.09
C ILE A 122 -10.19 5.66 -10.72
N LEU A 123 -10.77 6.86 -10.63
CA LEU A 123 -10.92 7.63 -9.39
C LEU A 123 -12.40 7.90 -9.11
N CYS A 124 -12.77 8.02 -7.85
CA CYS A 124 -14.11 8.50 -7.50
C CYS A 124 -14.09 9.35 -6.22
N LEU A 125 -15.09 10.25 -6.10
CA LEU A 125 -15.17 11.15 -4.94
C LEU A 125 -15.28 10.37 -3.62
N GLN A 126 -15.96 9.23 -3.61
CA GLN A 126 -16.12 8.43 -2.40
C GLN A 126 -14.78 7.85 -1.92
N SER A 127 -13.94 7.33 -2.84
CA SER A 127 -12.61 6.84 -2.48
C SER A 127 -11.72 7.98 -2.01
N THR A 128 -11.73 9.12 -2.72
CA THR A 128 -10.97 10.31 -2.34
C THR A 128 -11.27 10.77 -0.90
N LEU A 129 -12.55 10.88 -0.54
CA LEU A 129 -12.94 11.24 0.83
C LEU A 129 -12.58 10.14 1.84
N GLY A 130 -12.72 8.87 1.44
CA GLY A 130 -12.32 7.71 2.24
C GLY A 130 -10.82 7.71 2.56
N TRP A 131 -9.98 8.09 1.62
CA TRP A 131 -8.52 8.22 1.82
C TRP A 131 -8.17 9.26 2.89
N GLY A 132 -8.90 10.38 2.96
CA GLY A 132 -8.73 11.36 4.03
C GLY A 132 -9.03 10.78 5.40
N PHE A 133 -10.13 10.02 5.56
CA PHE A 133 -10.44 9.34 6.82
C PHE A 133 -9.42 8.26 7.16
N LEU A 134 -8.93 7.52 6.17
CA LEU A 134 -7.88 6.53 6.38
C LEU A 134 -6.58 7.19 6.85
N ALA A 135 -6.21 8.34 6.27
CA ALA A 135 -5.06 9.11 6.73
C ALA A 135 -5.20 9.56 8.19
N LEU A 136 -6.38 10.06 8.59
CA LEU A 136 -6.66 10.39 9.99
C LEU A 136 -6.52 9.19 10.91
N PHE A 137 -7.08 8.05 10.53
CA PHE A 137 -6.99 6.82 11.31
C PHE A 137 -5.54 6.35 11.46
N ILE A 138 -4.80 6.30 10.35
CA ILE A 138 -3.41 5.83 10.35
C ILE A 138 -2.53 6.77 11.18
N PHE A 139 -2.47 8.05 10.84
CA PHE A 139 -1.51 8.98 11.46
C PHE A 139 -2.01 9.55 12.79
N GLY A 140 -3.32 9.60 13.03
CA GLY A 140 -3.87 10.00 14.32
C GLY A 140 -3.77 8.94 15.41
N PHE A 141 -3.74 7.65 15.04
CA PHE A 141 -3.83 6.57 16.02
C PHE A 141 -2.99 5.33 15.65
N PHE A 142 -3.23 4.73 14.46
CA PHE A 142 -2.79 3.38 14.16
C PHE A 142 -1.28 3.27 14.00
N ASN A 143 -0.63 4.29 13.43
CA ASN A 143 0.82 4.27 13.21
C ASN A 143 1.60 4.14 14.53
N ARG A 144 1.15 4.81 15.60
CA ARG A 144 1.78 4.71 16.92
C ARG A 144 1.69 3.29 17.49
N LEU A 145 0.56 2.60 17.25
CA LEU A 145 0.41 1.21 17.69
C LEU A 145 1.37 0.30 16.94
N VAL A 146 1.48 0.46 15.61
CA VAL A 146 2.36 -0.36 14.78
C VAL A 146 3.83 -0.09 15.12
N GLU A 147 4.24 1.16 15.28
CA GLU A 147 5.60 1.52 15.72
C GLU A 147 5.93 0.90 17.08
N ASN A 148 5.05 1.07 18.08
CA ASN A 148 5.26 0.51 19.41
C ASN A 148 5.36 -1.02 19.35
N LEU A 149 4.53 -1.69 18.54
CA LEU A 149 4.61 -3.13 18.35
C LEU A 149 5.97 -3.53 17.75
N VAL A 150 6.40 -2.87 16.67
CA VAL A 150 7.68 -3.19 16.00
C VAL A 150 8.88 -2.96 16.92
N PHE A 151 8.85 -1.89 17.74
CA PHE A 151 9.93 -1.60 18.70
C PHE A 151 9.91 -2.50 19.95
N ALA A 152 8.76 -3.07 20.30
CA ALA A 152 8.64 -3.99 21.43
C ALA A 152 9.11 -5.42 21.12
N LEU A 153 9.21 -5.78 19.84
CA LEU A 153 9.64 -7.11 19.41
C LEU A 153 11.17 -7.27 19.53
N ASP A 154 11.59 -8.49 19.81
CA ASP A 154 13.01 -8.84 19.83
C ASP A 154 13.67 -8.60 18.47
N GLU A 155 14.86 -8.00 18.46
CA GLU A 155 15.54 -7.60 17.22
C GLU A 155 15.86 -8.79 16.31
N ARG A 156 16.21 -9.94 16.87
CA ARG A 156 16.50 -11.17 16.10
C ARG A 156 15.24 -11.70 15.43
N PHE A 157 14.11 -11.63 16.16
CA PHE A 157 12.80 -11.98 15.62
C PHE A 157 12.42 -11.06 14.45
N VAL A 158 12.55 -9.76 14.64
CA VAL A 158 12.24 -8.76 13.60
C VAL A 158 13.12 -8.95 12.36
N CYS A 159 14.42 -9.20 12.57
CA CYS A 159 15.36 -9.45 11.48
C CYS A 159 15.00 -10.72 10.70
N PHE A 160 14.76 -11.82 11.41
CA PHE A 160 14.40 -13.10 10.78
C PHE A 160 13.07 -13.01 10.02
N PHE A 161 12.02 -12.54 10.67
CA PHE A 161 10.68 -12.43 10.04
C PHE A 161 10.67 -11.39 8.93
N GLY A 162 11.31 -10.23 9.09
CA GLY A 162 11.42 -9.22 8.04
C GLY A 162 12.11 -9.77 6.79
N ALA A 163 13.21 -10.53 6.96
CA ALA A 163 13.90 -11.18 5.86
C ALA A 163 13.03 -12.26 5.18
N VAL A 164 12.41 -13.13 5.96
CA VAL A 164 11.53 -14.22 5.44
C VAL A 164 10.35 -13.62 4.66
N LEU A 165 9.67 -12.61 5.20
CA LEU A 165 8.55 -11.95 4.53
C LEU A 165 9.02 -11.29 3.22
N THR A 166 10.13 -10.57 3.26
CA THR A 166 10.68 -9.88 2.08
C THR A 166 11.04 -10.87 0.99
N ILE A 167 11.80 -11.93 1.30
CA ILE A 167 12.22 -12.93 0.32
C ILE A 167 10.99 -13.67 -0.24
N SER A 168 10.10 -14.14 0.62
CA SER A 168 8.91 -14.87 0.20
C SER A 168 8.01 -14.02 -0.70
N TYR A 169 7.81 -12.74 -0.33
CA TYR A 169 7.00 -11.84 -1.14
C TYR A 169 7.68 -11.50 -2.47
N LEU A 170 8.99 -11.27 -2.51
CA LEU A 170 9.70 -11.00 -3.76
C LEU A 170 9.63 -12.18 -4.74
N ILE A 171 9.73 -13.40 -4.25
CA ILE A 171 9.57 -14.61 -5.08
C ILE A 171 8.13 -14.68 -5.64
N ASP A 172 7.13 -14.59 -4.77
CA ASP A 172 5.73 -14.64 -5.16
C ASP A 172 5.34 -13.51 -6.13
N PHE A 173 5.78 -12.29 -5.82
CA PHE A 173 5.59 -11.12 -6.69
C PHE A 173 6.22 -11.31 -8.06
N THR A 174 7.47 -11.77 -8.12
CA THR A 174 8.19 -11.95 -9.40
C THR A 174 7.50 -12.96 -10.29
N ILE A 175 7.05 -14.08 -9.73
CA ILE A 175 6.30 -15.11 -10.47
C ILE A 175 5.03 -14.52 -11.08
N HIS A 176 4.22 -13.85 -10.27
CA HIS A 176 2.95 -13.28 -10.75
C HIS A 176 3.16 -12.08 -11.68
N PHE A 177 4.18 -11.27 -11.45
CA PHE A 177 4.55 -10.17 -12.33
C PHE A 177 4.89 -10.65 -13.74
N ILE A 178 5.73 -11.68 -13.86
CA ILE A 178 6.07 -12.28 -15.15
C ILE A 178 4.82 -12.86 -15.83
N GLN A 179 3.98 -13.59 -15.07
CA GLN A 179 2.75 -14.17 -15.60
C GLN A 179 1.78 -13.10 -16.11
N ASN A 180 1.59 -12.02 -15.37
CA ASN A 180 0.67 -10.94 -15.78
C ASN A 180 1.21 -10.17 -17.00
N ILE A 181 2.51 -9.89 -17.06
CA ILE A 181 3.10 -9.26 -18.26
C ILE A 181 2.93 -10.17 -19.50
N GLN A 182 3.22 -11.46 -19.37
CA GLN A 182 3.07 -12.41 -20.50
C GLN A 182 1.62 -12.53 -20.99
N ASN A 183 0.66 -12.26 -20.11
CA ASN A 183 -0.77 -12.28 -20.44
C ASN A 183 -1.27 -10.96 -21.02
N SER A 184 -0.53 -9.85 -20.87
CA SER A 184 -0.95 -8.54 -21.40
C SER A 184 -1.00 -8.55 -22.93
N GLU A 185 -1.95 -7.82 -23.50
CA GLU A 185 -2.10 -7.72 -24.95
C GLU A 185 -0.91 -7.02 -25.62
N SER A 186 -0.35 -6.02 -24.95
CA SER A 186 0.84 -5.30 -25.41
C SER A 186 2.03 -6.24 -25.60
N PHE A 187 2.26 -7.18 -24.68
CA PHE A 187 3.34 -8.15 -24.79
C PHE A 187 3.08 -9.16 -25.93
N LYS A 188 1.84 -9.67 -26.04
CA LYS A 188 1.43 -10.58 -27.10
C LYS A 188 1.62 -9.96 -28.50
N ASN A 189 1.23 -8.70 -28.65
CA ASN A 189 1.40 -7.97 -29.91
C ASN A 189 2.87 -7.74 -30.28
N MET A 190 3.75 -7.46 -29.31
CA MET A 190 5.19 -7.34 -29.53
C MET A 190 5.82 -8.67 -29.96
N ASP A 191 5.41 -9.80 -29.37
CA ASP A 191 5.91 -11.13 -29.74
C ASP A 191 5.47 -11.51 -31.16
N ILE A 192 4.24 -11.21 -31.56
CA ILE A 192 3.73 -11.41 -32.93
C ILE A 192 4.55 -10.58 -33.91
N LEU A 193 4.76 -9.28 -33.64
CA LEU A 193 5.57 -8.42 -34.51
C LEU A 193 7.01 -8.90 -34.63
N SER A 194 7.62 -9.37 -33.55
CA SER A 194 8.97 -9.90 -33.53
C SER A 194 9.10 -11.18 -34.39
N ARG A 195 8.05 -12.00 -34.47
CA ARG A 195 7.98 -13.19 -35.31
C ARG A 195 7.82 -12.83 -36.80
N ILE A 196 7.01 -11.79 -37.08
CA ILE A 196 6.79 -11.32 -38.48
C ILE A 196 8.08 -10.72 -39.08
N ILE A 197 8.86 -9.98 -38.24
CA ILE A 197 10.11 -9.35 -38.72
C ILE A 197 11.25 -10.35 -38.90
N ARG A 198 11.19 -11.53 -38.29
CA ARG A 198 12.23 -12.59 -38.43
C ARG A 198 12.00 -13.52 -39.68
N HIS A 199 10.89 -13.34 -40.38
CA HIS A 199 10.58 -14.00 -41.65
C HIS A 199 10.63 -13.02 -42.82
#